data_f185e0c1979f5cd2beda5536c466cab7
#
_entry.id   f185e0c1979f5cd2beda5536c466cab7
#
_cell.length_a   1.000
_cell.length_b   1.000
_cell.length_c   1.000
_cell.angle_alpha   90.00
_cell.angle_beta   90.00
_cell.angle_gamma   90.00
#
_symmetry.space_group_name_H-M   'P 1'
#
loop_
_entity.id
_entity.type
_entity.pdbx_description
1 polymer ?
#
loop_
_entity_poly.entity_id
_entity_poly.type
_entity_poly.pdbx_seq_one_letter_code
_entity_poly.pdbx_strand_id
1 'polypeptide(L)'
;MRQVTPLGFFSSISSQSRFSVNAEGIKKLSGQMPVHDCSRVAEYLRRAPVIIALMGYTEDVVGKKFGVMGGSALHSDGTYYWRRDTAEYVETYRTGLPSGFMEHGARMQWSVPHLSDAEILEIDDFFESLRTQG
;
A
#
# COMPACT_ATOMS: atom_id res chain seq x y z
N MET A 1 -18.12 1.13 -9.76
CA MET A 1 -17.18 0.79 -8.66
C MET A 1 -16.05 -0.06 -9.20
N ARG A 2 -14.82 0.31 -8.93
CA ARG A 2 -13.65 -0.46 -9.35
C ARG A 2 -12.98 -1.06 -8.13
N GLN A 3 -12.96 -2.40 -8.04
CA GLN A 3 -12.34 -3.13 -6.94
C GLN A 3 -10.83 -3.19 -7.13
N VAL A 4 -10.11 -3.05 -6.02
CA VAL A 4 -8.66 -3.17 -5.97
C VAL A 4 -8.27 -4.10 -4.82
N THR A 5 -7.11 -4.73 -4.93
CA THR A 5 -6.64 -5.73 -3.97
C THR A 5 -5.65 -5.12 -2.99
N PRO A 6 -5.83 -5.34 -1.66
CA PRO A 6 -4.87 -4.84 -0.68
C PRO A 6 -3.54 -5.58 -0.75
N LEU A 7 -2.45 -4.88 -0.45
CA LEU A 7 -1.15 -5.53 -0.27
C LEU A 7 -1.11 -6.22 1.10
N GLY A 8 -0.36 -7.30 1.18
CA GLY A 8 -0.49 -8.38 2.17
C GLY A 8 -0.41 -8.08 3.65
N PHE A 9 0.03 -6.89 4.10
CA PHE A 9 0.08 -6.62 5.52
C PHE A 9 -1.02 -5.69 6.04
N PHE A 10 -2.05 -5.45 5.22
CA PHE A 10 -3.29 -4.89 5.73
C PHE A 10 -4.06 -6.02 6.39
N SER A 11 -4.53 -5.79 7.61
CA SER A 11 -5.27 -6.82 8.31
C SER A 11 -6.62 -7.08 7.66
N SER A 12 -7.00 -8.36 7.58
CA SER A 12 -8.28 -8.76 7.03
C SER A 12 -9.26 -9.25 8.09
N ILE A 13 -8.91 -9.12 9.36
CA ILE A 13 -9.73 -9.70 10.45
C ILE A 13 -11.07 -9.00 10.58
N SER A 14 -11.09 -7.68 10.38
CA SER A 14 -12.33 -6.91 10.43
C SER A 14 -12.28 -5.80 9.40
N SER A 15 -13.42 -5.24 9.07
CA SER A 15 -13.52 -4.13 8.13
C SER A 15 -12.69 -2.92 8.58
N GLN A 16 -12.63 -2.67 9.88
CA GLN A 16 -11.85 -1.55 10.42
C GLN A 16 -10.35 -1.73 10.19
N SER A 17 -9.87 -2.96 10.15
CA SER A 17 -8.46 -3.25 9.99
C SER A 17 -8.01 -3.39 8.54
N ARG A 18 -8.92 -3.26 7.56
CA ARG A 18 -8.56 -3.33 6.13
C ARG A 18 -7.61 -2.22 5.68
N PHE A 19 -7.58 -1.13 6.44
CA PHE A 19 -6.73 0.02 6.15
C PHE A 19 -5.63 0.20 7.20
N SER A 20 -5.45 -0.77 8.08
CA SER A 20 -4.45 -0.71 9.15
C SER A 20 -3.26 -1.60 8.83
N VAL A 21 -2.07 -1.19 9.26
CA VAL A 21 -0.88 -2.04 9.15
C VAL A 21 -0.85 -3.04 10.29
N ASN A 22 -0.33 -4.22 10.02
CA ASN A 22 -0.21 -5.30 10.98
C ASN A 22 1.27 -5.53 11.30
N ALA A 23 1.69 -5.19 12.52
CA ALA A 23 3.10 -5.30 12.93
C ALA A 23 3.64 -6.72 12.77
N GLU A 24 2.87 -7.73 13.16
CA GLU A 24 3.32 -9.13 13.06
C GLU A 24 3.46 -9.56 11.60
N GLY A 25 2.54 -9.12 10.73
CA GLY A 25 2.63 -9.39 9.30
C GLY A 25 3.86 -8.78 8.67
N ILE A 26 4.18 -7.54 9.05
CA ILE A 26 5.38 -6.86 8.55
C ILE A 26 6.64 -7.58 9.03
N LYS A 27 6.70 -7.96 10.30
CA LYS A 27 7.84 -8.71 10.85
C LYS A 27 8.08 -10.03 10.13
N LYS A 28 7.01 -10.76 9.83
CA LYS A 28 7.11 -12.05 9.10
C LYS A 28 7.68 -11.87 7.71
N LEU A 29 7.44 -10.74 7.09
CA LEU A 29 7.87 -10.46 5.72
C LEU A 29 9.19 -9.70 5.67
N SER A 30 9.78 -9.32 6.80
CA SER A 30 11.04 -8.59 6.86
C SER A 30 12.16 -9.38 6.20
N GLY A 31 12.99 -8.69 5.43
CA GLY A 31 14.14 -9.30 4.76
C GLY A 31 13.79 -10.05 3.48
N GLN A 32 12.53 -10.17 3.12
CA GLN A 32 12.12 -10.96 1.96
C GLN A 32 12.16 -10.17 0.64
N MET A 33 12.15 -8.84 0.69
CA MET A 33 12.28 -8.04 -0.52
C MET A 33 13.72 -8.12 -1.03
N PRO A 34 13.94 -8.54 -2.30
CA PRO A 34 15.30 -8.53 -2.86
C PRO A 34 15.92 -7.14 -2.77
N VAL A 35 17.17 -7.08 -2.35
CA VAL A 35 17.87 -5.80 -2.12
C VAL A 35 17.80 -4.90 -3.36
N HIS A 36 18.02 -5.48 -4.55
CA HIS A 36 18.02 -4.70 -5.80
C HIS A 36 16.64 -4.19 -6.20
N ASP A 37 15.57 -4.71 -5.59
CA ASP A 37 14.20 -4.27 -5.89
C ASP A 37 13.69 -3.20 -4.94
N CYS A 38 14.30 -3.05 -3.75
CA CYS A 38 13.77 -2.17 -2.71
C CYS A 38 13.49 -0.75 -3.19
N SER A 39 14.46 -0.13 -3.84
CA SER A 39 14.36 1.26 -4.24
C SER A 39 13.28 1.48 -5.28
N ARG A 40 13.27 0.65 -6.33
CA ARG A 40 12.28 0.83 -7.41
C ARG A 40 10.86 0.49 -6.96
N VAL A 41 10.71 -0.51 -6.10
CA VAL A 41 9.40 -0.86 -5.55
C VAL A 41 8.89 0.27 -4.67
N ALA A 42 9.71 0.78 -3.76
CA ALA A 42 9.32 1.88 -2.89
C ALA A 42 8.94 3.13 -3.70
N GLU A 43 9.70 3.44 -4.75
CA GLU A 43 9.43 4.57 -5.62
C GLU A 43 8.08 4.40 -6.34
N TYR A 44 7.80 3.20 -6.85
CA TYR A 44 6.52 2.88 -7.46
C TYR A 44 5.36 3.12 -6.49
N LEU A 45 5.51 2.64 -5.26
CA LEU A 45 4.49 2.81 -4.23
C LEU A 45 4.24 4.28 -3.91
N ARG A 46 5.29 5.10 -3.86
CA ARG A 46 5.17 6.53 -3.55
C ARG A 46 4.55 7.33 -4.69
N ARG A 47 4.82 6.95 -5.93
CA ARG A 47 4.39 7.70 -7.12
C ARG A 47 2.98 7.39 -7.57
N ALA A 48 2.42 6.28 -7.14
CA ALA A 48 1.07 5.90 -7.53
C ALA A 48 0.05 6.96 -7.10
N PRO A 49 -1.04 7.11 -7.84
CA PRO A 49 -2.07 8.09 -7.51
C PRO A 49 -2.61 7.94 -6.10
N VAL A 50 -2.85 9.07 -5.44
CA VAL A 50 -3.50 9.11 -4.14
C VAL A 50 -5.00 9.07 -4.37
N ILE A 51 -5.68 8.09 -3.77
CA ILE A 51 -7.13 7.97 -3.87
C ILE A 51 -7.80 8.71 -2.71
N ILE A 52 -7.30 8.47 -1.48
CA ILE A 52 -7.78 9.17 -0.29
C ILE A 52 -6.58 9.79 0.41
N ALA A 53 -6.56 11.13 0.47
CA ALA A 53 -5.53 11.86 1.18
C ALA A 53 -5.92 11.97 2.65
N LEU A 54 -5.00 11.59 3.52
CA LEU A 54 -5.14 11.75 4.97
C LEU A 54 -3.89 12.46 5.48
N MET A 55 -4.07 13.38 6.42
CA MET A 55 -2.99 14.27 6.86
C MET A 55 -2.37 13.84 8.18
N GLY A 56 -2.89 12.79 8.80
CA GLY A 56 -2.38 12.34 10.10
C GLY A 56 -0.98 11.78 10.02
N TYR A 57 -0.21 11.98 11.09
CA TYR A 57 1.12 11.41 11.23
C TYR A 57 1.00 9.95 11.64
N THR A 58 1.74 9.05 10.97
CA THR A 58 1.82 7.65 11.37
C THR A 58 3.27 7.29 11.68
N GLU A 59 3.44 6.40 12.66
CA GLU A 59 4.75 5.98 13.12
C GLU A 59 4.93 4.49 12.81
N ASP A 60 6.18 4.10 12.53
CA ASP A 60 6.55 2.71 12.33
C ASP A 60 6.07 1.86 13.53
N VAL A 61 5.20 0.87 13.24
CA VAL A 61 4.62 0.01 14.28
C VAL A 61 5.54 -1.14 14.69
N VAL A 62 6.65 -1.34 13.99
CA VAL A 62 7.59 -2.42 14.28
C VAL A 62 8.69 -1.95 15.21
N GLY A 63 9.46 -0.95 14.84
CA GLY A 63 10.62 -0.53 15.58
C GLY A 63 10.76 0.97 15.77
N LYS A 64 9.73 1.73 15.44
CA LYS A 64 9.73 3.20 15.59
C LYS A 64 10.91 3.88 14.90
N LYS A 65 11.32 3.35 13.75
CA LYS A 65 12.48 3.86 13.01
C LYS A 65 12.14 5.01 12.07
N PHE A 66 10.85 5.23 11.76
CA PHE A 66 10.42 6.30 10.87
C PHE A 66 9.02 6.79 11.23
N GLY A 67 8.68 7.95 10.70
CA GLY A 67 7.34 8.52 10.76
C GLY A 67 6.98 9.11 9.41
N VAL A 68 5.70 9.13 9.07
CA VAL A 68 5.21 9.61 7.77
C VAL A 68 4.02 10.53 7.99
N MET A 69 4.11 11.75 7.47
CA MET A 69 2.97 12.64 7.40
C MET A 69 1.99 12.11 6.35
N GLY A 70 0.74 11.94 6.76
CA GLY A 70 -0.25 11.36 5.88
C GLY A 70 -0.02 9.88 5.59
N GLY A 71 0.67 9.16 6.51
CA GLY A 71 1.07 7.76 6.28
C GLY A 71 -0.08 6.79 6.05
N SER A 72 -1.29 7.13 6.52
CA SER A 72 -2.47 6.29 6.30
C SER A 72 -3.23 6.64 5.01
N ALA A 73 -2.76 7.62 4.23
CA ALA A 73 -3.35 7.92 2.93
C ALA A 73 -3.33 6.67 2.04
N LEU A 74 -4.35 6.52 1.20
CA LEU A 74 -4.48 5.34 0.34
C LEU A 74 -4.07 5.67 -1.08
N HIS A 75 -3.16 4.88 -1.61
CA HIS A 75 -2.69 4.92 -2.99
C HIS A 75 -3.21 3.70 -3.74
N SER A 76 -3.32 3.81 -5.04
CA SER A 76 -3.65 2.67 -5.90
C SER A 76 -3.03 2.83 -7.27
N ASP A 77 -2.69 1.69 -7.89
CA ASP A 77 -2.29 1.64 -9.29
C ASP A 77 -3.43 1.17 -10.20
N GLY A 78 -4.64 1.06 -9.65
CA GLY A 78 -5.80 0.58 -10.38
C GLY A 78 -6.04 -0.92 -10.27
N THR A 79 -5.11 -1.67 -9.73
CA THR A 79 -5.19 -3.11 -9.50
C THR A 79 -5.02 -3.45 -8.04
N TYR A 80 -4.05 -2.83 -7.38
CA TYR A 80 -3.77 -2.99 -5.95
C TYR A 80 -3.95 -1.66 -5.23
N TYR A 81 -4.04 -1.70 -3.89
CA TYR A 81 -4.00 -0.49 -3.08
C TYR A 81 -3.15 -0.71 -1.84
N TRP A 82 -2.64 0.39 -1.29
CA TRP A 82 -1.75 0.36 -0.13
C TRP A 82 -1.75 1.71 0.57
N ARG A 83 -1.22 1.73 1.78
CA ARG A 83 -1.04 2.98 2.52
C ARG A 83 0.26 3.64 2.07
N ARG A 84 0.31 4.95 2.22
CA ARG A 84 1.51 5.73 1.89
C ARG A 84 2.75 5.22 2.62
N ASP A 85 2.62 4.82 3.91
CA ASP A 85 3.75 4.36 4.71
C ASP A 85 4.29 2.99 4.28
N THR A 86 3.61 2.26 3.41
CA THR A 86 4.08 0.96 2.88
C THR A 86 5.48 1.07 2.29
N ALA A 87 5.76 2.13 1.54
CA ALA A 87 7.07 2.32 0.92
C ALA A 87 8.20 2.38 1.96
N GLU A 88 7.94 3.02 3.10
CA GLU A 88 8.93 3.11 4.17
C GLU A 88 9.21 1.75 4.80
N TYR A 89 8.19 0.90 4.95
CA TYR A 89 8.38 -0.46 5.44
C TYR A 89 9.22 -1.28 4.48
N VAL A 90 9.01 -1.12 3.17
CA VAL A 90 9.83 -1.80 2.16
C VAL A 90 11.30 -1.36 2.28
N GLU A 91 11.55 -0.07 2.36
CA GLU A 91 12.93 0.43 2.43
C GLU A 91 13.61 0.12 3.76
N THR A 92 12.90 0.27 4.87
CA THR A 92 13.50 0.13 6.20
C THR A 92 13.73 -1.32 6.59
N TYR A 93 12.76 -2.20 6.29
CA TYR A 93 12.79 -3.59 6.74
C TYR A 93 12.91 -4.59 5.61
N ARG A 94 13.01 -4.14 4.36
CA ARG A 94 12.95 -5.01 3.19
C ARG A 94 11.73 -5.92 3.27
N THR A 95 10.59 -5.33 3.60
CA THR A 95 9.34 -6.07 3.74
C THR A 95 8.93 -6.67 2.39
N GLY A 96 8.73 -7.99 2.35
CA GLY A 96 8.28 -8.67 1.14
C GLY A 96 6.82 -8.33 0.84
N LEU A 97 6.50 -8.27 -0.44
CA LEU A 97 5.15 -8.03 -0.92
C LEU A 97 4.64 -9.26 -1.67
N PRO A 98 3.32 -9.42 -1.83
CA PRO A 98 2.79 -10.61 -2.50
C PRO A 98 3.40 -10.84 -3.87
N SER A 99 3.64 -12.11 -4.21
CA SER A 99 4.26 -12.47 -5.49
C SER A 99 3.44 -11.97 -6.68
N GLY A 100 2.11 -11.99 -6.59
CA GLY A 100 1.24 -11.45 -7.63
C GLY A 100 1.47 -9.98 -7.89
N PHE A 101 1.69 -9.19 -6.84
CA PHE A 101 2.02 -7.78 -6.98
C PHE A 101 3.40 -7.60 -7.62
N MET A 102 4.38 -8.39 -7.19
CA MET A 102 5.74 -8.30 -7.74
C MET A 102 5.75 -8.63 -9.23
N GLU A 103 5.01 -9.65 -9.66
CA GLU A 103 4.86 -10.00 -11.06
C GLU A 103 4.16 -8.88 -11.85
N HIS A 104 3.10 -8.30 -11.28
CA HIS A 104 2.36 -7.19 -11.86
C HIS A 104 3.28 -5.98 -12.08
N GLY A 105 4.05 -5.61 -11.06
CA GLY A 105 4.99 -4.49 -11.17
C GLY A 105 6.08 -4.73 -12.20
N ALA A 106 6.60 -5.94 -12.26
CA ALA A 106 7.64 -6.31 -13.23
C ALA A 106 7.10 -6.23 -14.65
N ARG A 107 5.87 -6.71 -14.91
CA ARG A 107 5.22 -6.61 -16.23
C ARG A 107 5.08 -5.15 -16.66
N MET A 108 4.83 -4.25 -15.73
CA MET A 108 4.70 -2.82 -16.00
C MET A 108 6.05 -2.10 -15.96
N GLN A 109 7.14 -2.84 -15.76
CA GLN A 109 8.50 -2.28 -15.66
C GLN A 109 8.56 -1.20 -14.57
N TRP A 110 7.77 -1.38 -13.51
CA TRP A 110 7.66 -0.46 -12.38
C TRP A 110 7.34 0.98 -12.80
N SER A 111 6.60 1.12 -13.91
CA SER A 111 6.05 2.40 -14.36
C SER A 111 4.66 2.57 -13.80
N VAL A 112 4.41 3.69 -13.14
CA VAL A 112 3.10 3.97 -12.54
C VAL A 112 2.09 4.24 -13.65
N PRO A 113 0.93 3.54 -13.67
CA PRO A 113 -0.10 3.82 -14.65
C PRO A 113 -0.79 5.14 -14.34
N HIS A 114 -1.26 5.79 -15.40
CA HIS A 114 -2.11 6.97 -15.25
C HIS A 114 -3.55 6.53 -14.98
N LEU A 115 -4.16 7.09 -13.93
CA LEU A 115 -5.57 6.88 -13.64
C LEU A 115 -6.34 8.17 -13.95
N SER A 116 -7.43 8.04 -14.69
CA SER A 116 -8.32 9.18 -14.95
C SER A 116 -9.08 9.54 -13.67
N ASP A 117 -9.65 10.74 -13.63
CA ASP A 117 -10.48 11.16 -12.51
C ASP A 117 -11.66 10.20 -12.30
N ALA A 118 -12.25 9.70 -13.38
CA ALA A 118 -13.34 8.74 -13.28
C ALA A 118 -12.89 7.43 -12.64
N GLU A 119 -11.70 6.93 -13.00
CA GLU A 119 -11.15 5.72 -12.41
C GLU A 119 -10.85 5.90 -10.92
N ILE A 120 -10.30 7.05 -10.54
CA ILE A 120 -10.03 7.38 -9.14
C ILE A 120 -11.35 7.40 -8.34
N LEU A 121 -12.41 8.01 -8.88
CA LEU A 121 -13.71 8.04 -8.21
C LEU A 121 -14.30 6.64 -8.05
N GLU A 122 -14.13 5.78 -9.03
CA GLU A 122 -14.61 4.39 -8.94
C GLU A 122 -13.90 3.61 -7.85
N ILE A 123 -12.61 3.85 -7.66
CA ILE A 123 -11.82 3.21 -6.60
C ILE A 123 -12.23 3.79 -5.25
N ASP A 124 -12.44 5.11 -5.16
CA ASP A 124 -12.92 5.76 -3.95
C ASP A 124 -14.27 5.18 -3.52
N ASP A 125 -15.19 4.97 -4.46
CA ASP A 125 -16.46 4.31 -4.20
C ASP A 125 -16.28 2.92 -3.60
N PHE A 126 -15.31 2.17 -4.10
CA PHE A 126 -14.97 0.87 -3.55
C PHE A 126 -14.51 0.97 -2.10
N PHE A 127 -13.63 1.93 -1.79
CA PHE A 127 -13.17 2.15 -0.42
C PHE A 127 -14.33 2.53 0.50
N GLU A 128 -15.25 3.36 0.02
CA GLU A 128 -16.43 3.76 0.77
C GLU A 128 -17.30 2.55 1.08
N SER A 129 -17.47 1.63 0.13
CA SER A 129 -18.23 0.40 0.34
C SER A 129 -17.58 -0.50 1.41
N LEU A 130 -16.25 -0.53 1.48
CA LEU A 130 -15.55 -1.30 2.52
C LEU A 130 -15.79 -0.73 3.91
N ARG A 131 -15.85 0.59 4.03
CA ARG A 131 -16.13 1.26 5.31
C ARG A 131 -17.54 0.98 5.81
N THR A 132 -18.50 0.93 4.90
CA THR A 132 -19.92 0.73 5.27
C THR A 132 -20.24 -0.72 5.56
N GLN A 133 -19.42 -1.66 5.15
CA GLN A 133 -19.59 -3.09 5.44
C GLN A 133 -19.21 -3.46 6.87
N GLY A 134 -18.56 -2.59 7.52
CA GLY A 134 -17.97 -2.88 8.77
C GLY A 134 -18.57 -2.72 10.00
#